data_e70975153e8aa16cf65f97430fd5bddc
#
_entry.id   e70975153e8aa16cf65f97430fd5bddc
#
_cell.length_a   1.000
_cell.length_b   1.000
_cell.length_c   1.000
_cell.angle_alpha   90.00
_cell.angle_beta   90.00
_cell.angle_gamma   90.00
#
_symmetry.space_group_name_H-M   'P 1'
#
loop_
_entity.id
_entity.type
_entity.pdbx_description
1 polymer ?
#
loop_
_entity_poly.entity_id
_entity_poly.type
_entity_poly.pdbx_seq_one_letter_code
_entity_poly.pdbx_strand_id
1 'polypeptide(L)'
;MAKDRTPDKSRATGGGATRSGGRGTGGRSRPPTQVVAQQRPWGLIAAAVAVVVFAAAVITYAVVQVNEADELRVDSIDEIAGAEVYEYEGGNHVTTSVDYEQSPPVGGEHDPYWADCTGTVYDVDIRPENAVHSLEHGAVWITYDPDEVTDAEIATLAELVDGESYRMMSPYEGLGSPISLQSWGHQLKVDSADDVRVKQFADLMTAKAGDFPEPGATCENPDFLAEPLLPGDASSAAGLVTDTDAGMTTAP
;
A
#
# COMPACT_ATOMS: atom_id res chain seq x y z
N MET A 1 56.42 -26.80 -11.01
CA MET A 1 57.71 -27.10 -10.36
C MET A 1 57.35 -27.91 -9.11
N ALA A 2 57.38 -29.26 -9.20
CA ALA A 2 58.52 -30.13 -8.96
C ALA A 2 58.99 -30.00 -7.51
N LYS A 3 59.04 -31.03 -6.69
CA LYS A 3 59.50 -32.44 -6.70
C LYS A 3 59.28 -32.96 -5.29
N ASP A 4 58.67 -34.07 -5.02
CA ASP A 4 59.22 -35.42 -5.10
C ASP A 4 60.23 -35.80 -4.01
N ARG A 5 59.90 -36.84 -3.22
CA ARG A 5 60.70 -38.04 -2.96
C ARG A 5 60.48 -38.70 -1.60
N THR A 6 59.89 -39.88 -1.64
CA THR A 6 60.26 -41.04 -0.81
C THR A 6 61.73 -41.48 -1.12
N PRO A 7 62.37 -42.46 -0.49
CA PRO A 7 61.93 -43.61 0.36
C PRO A 7 62.96 -43.84 1.50
N ASP A 8 62.89 -44.90 2.37
CA ASP A 8 63.62 -46.14 2.22
C ASP A 8 63.50 -47.08 3.48
N LYS A 9 63.63 -48.34 3.18
CA LYS A 9 63.66 -49.57 3.88
C LYS A 9 64.82 -49.78 4.86
N SER A 10 64.62 -50.71 5.77
CA SER A 10 65.43 -51.94 6.01
C SER A 10 65.08 -52.56 7.37
N ARG A 11 64.56 -53.80 7.45
CA ARG A 11 65.10 -55.12 7.34
C ARG A 11 66.14 -55.50 8.43
N ALA A 12 65.73 -56.48 9.24
CA ALA A 12 66.38 -57.75 9.47
C ALA A 12 66.00 -58.34 10.84
N THR A 13 65.39 -59.50 10.83
CA THR A 13 65.91 -60.88 11.11
C THR A 13 66.27 -61.13 12.54
N GLY A 14 65.65 -62.10 13.17
CA GLY A 14 65.82 -63.51 13.19
C GLY A 14 65.44 -64.12 14.50
N GLY A 15 64.76 -65.23 14.49
CA GLY A 15 65.21 -66.46 15.02
C GLY A 15 64.61 -66.94 16.30
N GLY A 16 64.04 -68.16 16.22
CA GLY A 16 64.21 -69.13 17.28
C GLY A 16 62.96 -69.70 17.92
N ALA A 17 62.72 -70.90 17.56
CA ALA A 17 61.67 -71.82 18.00
C ALA A 17 61.65 -72.14 19.46
N THR A 18 60.52 -72.52 20.03
CA THR A 18 60.23 -73.91 20.55
C THR A 18 58.80 -74.05 21.03
N ARG A 19 58.30 -75.23 20.79
CA ARG A 19 56.96 -75.75 21.07
C ARG A 19 56.68 -75.88 22.57
N SER A 20 55.44 -75.63 22.99
CA SER A 20 54.76 -76.49 23.99
C SER A 20 53.25 -76.27 23.86
N GLY A 21 52.55 -77.41 23.79
CA GLY A 21 51.12 -77.42 23.60
C GLY A 21 50.34 -77.12 24.88
N GLY A 22 49.24 -76.52 24.74
CA GLY A 22 48.26 -76.34 25.76
C GLY A 22 46.89 -76.23 25.16
N ARG A 23 46.08 -77.28 25.19
CA ARG A 23 44.68 -77.31 24.80
C ARG A 23 43.91 -76.49 25.81
N GLY A 24 43.62 -75.22 25.44
CA GLY A 24 42.71 -74.34 26.17
C GLY A 24 41.41 -74.21 25.39
N THR A 25 40.32 -74.67 25.97
CA THR A 25 38.95 -74.51 25.50
C THR A 25 38.64 -73.02 25.43
N GLY A 26 38.66 -72.45 24.23
CA GLY A 26 38.33 -71.04 23.98
C GLY A 26 36.83 -70.81 24.15
N GLY A 27 36.46 -70.33 25.31
CA GLY A 27 35.18 -69.67 25.51
C GLY A 27 35.12 -68.39 24.66
N ARG A 28 34.30 -68.37 23.62
CA ARG A 28 33.99 -67.16 22.85
C ARG A 28 33.22 -66.20 23.81
N SER A 29 33.90 -65.27 24.40
CA SER A 29 33.26 -64.15 25.06
C SER A 29 32.50 -63.35 24.01
N ARG A 30 31.17 -63.32 24.11
CA ARG A 30 30.32 -62.40 23.32
C ARG A 30 30.69 -61.00 23.71
N PRO A 31 30.88 -60.09 22.72
CA PRO A 31 31.11 -58.68 23.04
C PRO A 31 29.88 -58.14 23.78
N PRO A 32 30.06 -57.27 24.77
CA PRO A 32 28.91 -56.69 25.46
C PRO A 32 28.03 -55.93 24.47
N THR A 33 26.74 -56.27 24.46
CA THR A 33 25.75 -55.53 23.68
C THR A 33 25.69 -54.13 24.30
N GLN A 34 26.24 -53.16 23.61
CA GLN A 34 26.05 -51.75 23.98
C GLN A 34 24.57 -51.42 23.79
N VAL A 35 23.84 -51.25 24.85
CA VAL A 35 22.50 -50.69 24.83
C VAL A 35 22.68 -49.22 24.55
N VAL A 36 22.50 -48.82 23.28
CA VAL A 36 22.46 -47.39 22.89
C VAL A 36 21.22 -46.81 23.55
N ALA A 37 21.41 -46.10 24.64
CA ALA A 37 20.34 -45.31 25.25
C ALA A 37 19.82 -44.34 24.21
N GLN A 38 18.61 -44.55 23.70
CA GLN A 38 17.95 -43.72 22.76
C GLN A 38 17.69 -42.34 23.41
N GLN A 39 18.57 -41.38 23.15
CA GLN A 39 18.40 -40.03 23.65
C GLN A 39 17.16 -39.44 23.01
N ARG A 40 16.19 -39.07 23.82
CA ARG A 40 14.98 -38.36 23.35
C ARG A 40 15.44 -37.03 22.72
N PRO A 41 14.98 -36.71 21.49
CA PRO A 41 15.43 -35.51 20.78
C PRO A 41 14.74 -34.26 21.33
N TRP A 42 14.99 -33.94 22.59
CA TRP A 42 14.38 -32.79 23.28
C TRP A 42 14.57 -31.48 22.53
N GLY A 43 15.71 -31.31 21.83
CA GLY A 43 15.98 -30.16 21.01
C GLY A 43 15.03 -30.01 19.81
N LEU A 44 14.72 -31.12 19.14
CA LEU A 44 13.76 -31.14 18.03
C LEU A 44 12.32 -30.90 18.51
N ILE A 45 11.98 -31.46 19.68
CA ILE A 45 10.67 -31.24 20.29
C ILE A 45 10.51 -29.76 20.68
N ALA A 46 11.53 -29.17 21.32
CA ALA A 46 11.52 -27.75 21.68
C ALA A 46 11.43 -26.86 20.45
N ALA A 47 12.17 -27.17 19.37
CA ALA A 47 12.09 -26.44 18.12
C ALA A 47 10.70 -26.55 17.48
N ALA A 48 10.11 -27.75 17.46
CA ALA A 48 8.76 -27.93 16.92
C ALA A 48 7.70 -27.16 17.73
N VAL A 49 7.80 -27.19 19.07
CA VAL A 49 6.91 -26.40 19.94
C VAL A 49 7.09 -24.89 19.69
N ALA A 50 8.32 -24.42 19.57
CA ALA A 50 8.58 -23.00 19.27
C ALA A 50 7.95 -22.57 17.93
N VAL A 51 8.06 -23.39 16.88
CA VAL A 51 7.43 -23.11 15.59
C VAL A 51 5.90 -23.07 15.70
N VAL A 52 5.30 -24.02 16.44
CA VAL A 52 3.84 -24.05 16.65
C VAL A 52 3.36 -22.82 17.42
N VAL A 53 4.08 -22.43 18.48
CA VAL A 53 3.74 -21.22 19.26
C VAL A 53 3.88 -19.96 18.42
N PHE A 54 4.94 -19.86 17.62
CA PHE A 54 5.12 -18.73 16.72
C PHE A 54 4.01 -18.67 15.66
N ALA A 55 3.70 -19.80 15.03
CA ALA A 55 2.61 -19.85 14.06
C ALA A 55 1.25 -19.48 14.68
N ALA A 56 0.97 -19.96 15.89
CA ALA A 56 -0.26 -19.60 16.61
C ALA A 56 -0.30 -18.09 16.92
N ALA A 57 0.81 -17.49 17.34
CA ALA A 57 0.90 -16.05 17.59
C ALA A 57 0.65 -15.22 16.32
N VAL A 58 1.25 -15.62 15.19
CA VAL A 58 1.04 -14.95 13.89
C VAL A 58 -0.43 -15.07 13.44
N ILE A 59 -1.03 -16.26 13.56
CA ILE A 59 -2.44 -16.47 13.18
C ILE A 59 -3.36 -15.63 14.09
N THR A 60 -3.11 -15.63 15.40
CA THR A 60 -3.91 -14.83 16.34
C THR A 60 -3.81 -13.35 16.02
N TYR A 61 -2.59 -12.83 15.76
CA TYR A 61 -2.39 -11.45 15.34
C TYR A 61 -3.15 -11.13 14.05
N ALA A 62 -3.03 -11.98 13.02
CA ALA A 62 -3.73 -11.80 11.76
C ALA A 62 -5.27 -11.81 11.92
N VAL A 63 -5.81 -12.70 12.76
CA VAL A 63 -7.26 -12.76 13.03
C VAL A 63 -7.73 -11.49 13.76
N VAL A 64 -6.96 -10.99 14.74
CA VAL A 64 -7.31 -9.74 15.44
C VAL A 64 -7.32 -8.58 14.45
N GLN A 65 -6.30 -8.44 13.60
CA GLN A 65 -6.22 -7.36 12.59
C GLN A 65 -7.39 -7.41 11.58
N VAL A 66 -7.76 -8.61 11.12
CA VAL A 66 -8.90 -8.77 10.20
C VAL A 66 -10.21 -8.41 10.90
N ASN A 67 -10.43 -8.84 12.15
CA ASN A 67 -11.65 -8.51 12.88
C ASN A 67 -11.78 -7.00 13.17
N GLU A 68 -10.67 -6.33 13.53
CA GLU A 68 -10.66 -4.87 13.72
C GLU A 68 -10.98 -4.14 12.42
N ALA A 69 -10.43 -4.58 11.30
CA ALA A 69 -10.72 -4.00 9.98
C ALA A 69 -12.20 -4.21 9.58
N ASP A 70 -12.78 -5.38 9.88
CA ASP A 70 -14.20 -5.67 9.58
C ASP A 70 -15.15 -4.85 10.46
N GLU A 71 -14.80 -4.61 11.73
CA GLU A 71 -15.61 -3.77 12.65
C GLU A 71 -15.65 -2.30 12.22
N LEU A 72 -14.60 -1.81 11.53
CA LEU A 72 -14.53 -0.43 11.02
C LEU A 72 -15.16 -0.28 9.63
N ARG A 73 -15.49 -1.37 8.96
CA ARG A 73 -16.05 -1.37 7.62
C ARG A 73 -17.47 -0.85 7.63
N VAL A 74 -17.75 0.06 6.71
CA VAL A 74 -19.10 0.54 6.38
C VAL A 74 -19.44 0.15 4.93
N ASP A 75 -20.71 -0.11 4.65
CA ASP A 75 -21.16 -0.52 3.33
C ASP A 75 -21.90 0.61 2.60
N SER A 76 -22.27 1.68 3.31
CA SER A 76 -23.00 2.83 2.77
C SER A 76 -22.49 4.14 3.34
N ILE A 77 -22.56 5.22 2.54
CA ILE A 77 -22.20 6.57 2.98
C ILE A 77 -23.07 7.06 4.14
N ASP A 78 -24.32 6.62 4.22
CA ASP A 78 -25.25 6.97 5.28
C ASP A 78 -24.82 6.45 6.66
N GLU A 79 -23.93 5.47 6.71
CA GLU A 79 -23.34 4.95 7.95
C GLU A 79 -22.21 5.82 8.47
N ILE A 80 -21.67 6.74 7.65
CA ILE A 80 -20.63 7.68 8.02
C ILE A 80 -21.27 8.96 8.55
N ALA A 81 -21.31 9.11 9.85
CA ALA A 81 -21.95 10.26 10.48
C ALA A 81 -21.27 11.58 10.04
N GLY A 82 -22.09 12.53 9.54
CA GLY A 82 -21.63 13.83 9.07
C GLY A 82 -21.13 13.84 7.62
N ALA A 83 -21.19 12.71 6.89
CA ALA A 83 -21.00 12.74 5.46
C ALA A 83 -22.17 13.43 4.78
N GLU A 84 -21.87 14.27 3.81
CA GLU A 84 -22.84 15.03 3.02
C GLU A 84 -22.86 14.49 1.58
N VAL A 85 -24.06 14.47 0.98
CA VAL A 85 -24.30 13.93 -0.36
C VAL A 85 -24.91 15.02 -1.24
N TYR A 86 -24.36 15.16 -2.44
CA TYR A 86 -24.75 16.14 -3.45
C TYR A 86 -24.95 15.43 -4.79
N GLU A 87 -25.77 16.01 -5.67
CA GLU A 87 -26.02 15.45 -6.99
C GLU A 87 -25.38 16.35 -8.07
N TYR A 88 -24.53 15.76 -8.89
CA TYR A 88 -23.89 16.42 -10.02
C TYR A 88 -23.98 15.55 -11.28
N GLU A 89 -24.22 16.20 -12.44
CA GLU A 89 -24.05 15.57 -13.74
C GLU A 89 -22.56 15.61 -14.14
N GLY A 90 -22.05 14.50 -14.71
CA GLY A 90 -20.65 14.41 -15.18
C GLY A 90 -20.44 14.97 -16.57
N GLY A 91 -19.18 15.06 -17.00
CA GLY A 91 -18.78 15.43 -18.36
C GLY A 91 -18.85 16.90 -18.71
N ASN A 92 -19.00 17.81 -17.74
CA ASN A 92 -19.08 19.25 -17.98
C ASN A 92 -17.68 19.88 -17.92
N HIS A 93 -16.92 19.75 -19.02
CA HIS A 93 -15.56 20.27 -19.09
C HIS A 93 -15.51 21.76 -19.47
N VAL A 94 -14.78 22.55 -18.69
CA VAL A 94 -14.51 23.98 -18.92
C VAL A 94 -13.02 24.28 -18.73
N THR A 95 -12.50 25.31 -19.41
CA THR A 95 -11.10 25.74 -19.24
C THR A 95 -10.95 27.02 -18.42
N THR A 96 -12.06 27.49 -17.85
CA THR A 96 -12.12 28.66 -16.97
C THR A 96 -12.19 28.26 -15.53
N SER A 97 -11.88 29.18 -14.63
CA SER A 97 -12.13 28.98 -13.19
C SER A 97 -13.62 28.85 -12.92
N VAL A 98 -13.97 28.00 -11.96
CA VAL A 98 -15.33 27.70 -11.51
C VAL A 98 -15.54 28.22 -10.10
N ASP A 99 -16.67 28.87 -9.87
CA ASP A 99 -17.10 29.31 -8.54
C ASP A 99 -17.97 28.20 -7.92
N TYR A 100 -17.34 27.32 -7.15
CA TYR A 100 -18.01 26.15 -6.57
C TYR A 100 -18.84 26.50 -5.33
N GLU A 101 -19.97 25.83 -5.18
CA GLU A 101 -20.82 25.96 -3.98
C GLU A 101 -20.20 25.28 -2.74
N GLN A 102 -19.48 24.19 -2.93
CA GLN A 102 -18.76 23.46 -1.87
C GLN A 102 -17.28 23.84 -1.88
N SER A 103 -16.71 23.93 -0.67
CA SER A 103 -15.27 24.15 -0.48
C SER A 103 -14.71 23.11 0.50
N PRO A 104 -13.84 22.20 0.03
CA PRO A 104 -13.46 21.92 -1.37
C PRO A 104 -14.62 21.42 -2.22
N PRO A 105 -14.53 21.56 -3.56
CA PRO A 105 -15.58 21.10 -4.45
C PRO A 105 -15.68 19.58 -4.53
N VAL A 106 -16.88 19.07 -4.84
CA VAL A 106 -17.17 17.64 -4.92
C VAL A 106 -17.75 17.21 -6.26
N GLY A 107 -17.83 18.11 -7.23
CA GLY A 107 -18.39 17.84 -8.57
C GLY A 107 -18.74 19.12 -9.30
N GLY A 108 -19.40 19.00 -10.44
CA GLY A 108 -19.82 20.12 -11.29
C GLY A 108 -18.88 20.35 -12.49
N GLU A 109 -18.89 21.60 -13.03
CA GLU A 109 -17.98 21.98 -14.11
C GLU A 109 -16.53 21.88 -13.66
N HIS A 110 -15.66 21.35 -14.54
CA HIS A 110 -14.26 21.12 -14.20
C HIS A 110 -13.36 21.10 -15.44
N ASP A 111 -12.05 21.12 -15.23
CA ASP A 111 -11.06 21.15 -16.31
C ASP A 111 -10.98 19.78 -17.01
N PRO A 112 -10.85 19.72 -18.36
CA PRO A 112 -10.64 18.45 -19.06
C PRO A 112 -9.29 17.77 -18.74
N TYR A 113 -8.41 18.43 -17.99
CA TYR A 113 -7.12 17.91 -17.56
C TYR A 113 -7.17 17.58 -16.06
N TRP A 114 -7.00 16.31 -15.68
CA TRP A 114 -7.16 15.85 -14.30
C TRP A 114 -5.86 15.91 -13.50
N ALA A 115 -5.97 15.98 -12.19
CA ALA A 115 -4.84 15.79 -11.29
C ALA A 115 -4.47 14.30 -11.21
N ASP A 116 -3.17 13.97 -11.10
CA ASP A 116 -2.77 12.58 -10.88
C ASP A 116 -3.34 12.05 -9.56
N CYS A 117 -4.04 10.92 -9.61
CA CYS A 117 -4.67 10.28 -8.46
C CYS A 117 -4.20 8.84 -8.25
N THR A 118 -2.93 8.56 -8.58
CA THR A 118 -2.32 7.23 -8.42
C THR A 118 -1.72 7.00 -7.02
N GLY A 119 -2.29 7.58 -5.99
CA GLY A 119 -1.75 7.59 -4.64
C GLY A 119 -0.81 8.79 -4.41
N THR A 120 -1.15 9.93 -4.99
CA THR A 120 -0.30 11.11 -5.00
C THR A 120 -0.55 12.00 -3.80
N VAL A 121 0.52 12.27 -3.05
CA VAL A 121 0.55 13.25 -1.98
C VAL A 121 1.22 14.51 -2.53
N TYR A 122 0.43 15.53 -2.80
CA TYR A 122 0.91 16.84 -3.24
C TYR A 122 1.38 17.66 -2.04
N ASP A 123 2.47 18.38 -2.22
CA ASP A 123 3.01 19.33 -1.23
C ASP A 123 2.55 20.79 -1.48
N VAL A 124 1.68 20.98 -2.47
CA VAL A 124 1.10 22.27 -2.86
C VAL A 124 -0.43 22.17 -2.95
N ASP A 125 -1.11 23.28 -2.72
CA ASP A 125 -2.53 23.41 -3.05
C ASP A 125 -2.71 23.31 -4.58
N ILE A 126 -3.50 22.33 -5.02
CA ILE A 126 -3.71 22.08 -6.45
C ILE A 126 -4.99 22.76 -6.94
N ARG A 127 -5.00 23.12 -8.23
CA ARG A 127 -6.14 23.79 -8.84
C ARG A 127 -7.41 22.92 -8.72
N PRO A 128 -8.49 23.43 -8.10
CA PRO A 128 -9.68 22.63 -7.76
C PRO A 128 -10.35 22.00 -8.98
N GLU A 129 -10.38 22.67 -10.12
CA GLU A 129 -11.00 22.17 -11.33
C GLU A 129 -10.32 20.89 -11.87
N ASN A 130 -9.00 20.77 -11.66
CA ASN A 130 -8.26 19.56 -12.02
C ASN A 130 -8.49 18.42 -11.03
N ALA A 131 -8.62 18.76 -9.73
CA ALA A 131 -8.97 17.80 -8.70
C ALA A 131 -10.39 17.23 -8.89
N VAL A 132 -11.38 18.08 -9.23
CA VAL A 132 -12.75 17.64 -9.50
C VAL A 132 -12.81 16.64 -10.66
N HIS A 133 -12.01 16.80 -11.71
CA HIS A 133 -11.94 15.79 -12.77
C HIS A 133 -11.45 14.43 -12.25
N SER A 134 -10.48 14.44 -11.34
CA SER A 134 -10.05 13.18 -10.71
C SER A 134 -11.16 12.53 -9.88
N LEU A 135 -12.05 13.33 -9.23
CA LEU A 135 -13.23 12.80 -8.57
C LEU A 135 -14.20 12.16 -9.58
N GLU A 136 -14.34 12.72 -10.79
CA GLU A 136 -15.13 12.14 -11.87
C GLU A 136 -14.62 10.77 -12.31
N HIS A 137 -13.30 10.53 -12.24
CA HIS A 137 -12.68 9.23 -12.45
C HIS A 137 -12.88 8.24 -11.29
N GLY A 138 -13.43 8.70 -10.15
CA GLY A 138 -13.67 7.89 -8.95
C GLY A 138 -12.60 8.03 -7.87
N ALA A 139 -11.81 9.09 -7.91
CA ALA A 139 -10.82 9.34 -6.86
C ALA A 139 -11.47 9.85 -5.57
N VAL A 140 -10.78 9.59 -4.46
CA VAL A 140 -10.94 10.30 -3.19
C VAL A 140 -9.83 11.32 -3.07
N TRP A 141 -10.21 12.58 -2.85
CA TRP A 141 -9.30 13.68 -2.59
C TRP A 141 -9.34 14.03 -1.11
N ILE A 142 -8.24 13.86 -0.39
CA ILE A 142 -8.09 14.25 1.01
C ILE A 142 -7.44 15.62 1.03
N THR A 143 -8.08 16.59 1.68
CA THR A 143 -7.56 17.95 1.85
C THR A 143 -7.36 18.28 3.31
N TYR A 144 -6.39 19.12 3.60
CA TYR A 144 -6.13 19.59 4.96
C TYR A 144 -5.76 21.09 4.96
N ASP A 145 -6.15 21.79 6.01
CA ASP A 145 -5.70 23.16 6.24
C ASP A 145 -4.30 23.12 6.91
N PRO A 146 -3.25 23.61 6.23
CA PRO A 146 -1.89 23.54 6.76
C PRO A 146 -1.67 24.38 8.04
N ASP A 147 -2.56 25.33 8.33
CA ASP A 147 -2.50 26.13 9.56
C ASP A 147 -3.19 25.45 10.75
N GLU A 148 -4.04 24.42 10.51
CA GLU A 148 -4.86 23.76 11.53
C GLU A 148 -4.40 22.34 11.87
N VAL A 149 -3.62 21.66 10.99
CA VAL A 149 -3.14 20.30 11.21
C VAL A 149 -1.64 20.25 11.48
N THR A 150 -1.21 19.25 12.23
CA THR A 150 0.20 19.01 12.55
C THR A 150 0.89 18.15 11.51
N ASP A 151 2.23 18.21 11.43
CA ASP A 151 3.03 17.32 10.56
C ASP A 151 2.73 15.82 10.82
N ALA A 152 2.41 15.43 12.05
CA ALA A 152 2.06 14.07 12.40
C ALA A 152 0.70 13.64 11.82
N GLU A 153 -0.28 14.53 11.84
CA GLU A 153 -1.59 14.27 11.21
C GLU A 153 -1.48 14.23 9.69
N ILE A 154 -0.68 15.12 9.09
CA ILE A 154 -0.38 15.09 7.66
C ILE A 154 0.23 13.74 7.27
N ALA A 155 1.19 13.23 8.06
CA ALA A 155 1.79 11.92 7.83
C ALA A 155 0.77 10.77 7.95
N THR A 156 -0.15 10.85 8.93
CA THR A 156 -1.23 9.86 9.11
C THR A 156 -2.18 9.85 7.89
N LEU A 157 -2.55 11.02 7.37
CA LEU A 157 -3.39 11.12 6.16
C LEU A 157 -2.64 10.60 4.92
N ALA A 158 -1.36 10.93 4.80
CA ALA A 158 -0.53 10.48 3.69
C ALA A 158 -0.41 8.94 3.61
N GLU A 159 -0.37 8.24 4.77
CA GLU A 159 -0.38 6.76 4.81
C GLU A 159 -1.65 6.14 4.19
N LEU A 160 -2.76 6.87 4.16
CA LEU A 160 -3.99 6.41 3.53
C LEU A 160 -3.99 6.61 2.00
N VAL A 161 -3.06 7.41 1.50
CA VAL A 161 -3.01 7.83 0.08
C VAL A 161 -1.82 7.21 -0.63
N ASP A 162 -0.64 7.23 -0.05
CA ASP A 162 0.62 6.85 -0.70
C ASP A 162 0.55 5.46 -1.34
N GLY A 163 0.66 5.41 -2.67
CA GLY A 163 0.60 4.18 -3.46
C GLY A 163 -0.79 3.57 -3.64
N GLU A 164 -1.85 4.20 -3.13
CA GLU A 164 -3.23 3.74 -3.28
C GLU A 164 -3.91 4.38 -4.49
N SER A 165 -4.11 3.63 -5.56
CA SER A 165 -4.78 4.12 -6.78
C SER A 165 -6.17 4.68 -6.48
N TYR A 166 -6.55 5.73 -7.19
CA TYR A 166 -7.77 6.50 -6.98
C TYR A 166 -7.81 7.21 -5.61
N ARG A 167 -6.63 7.59 -5.12
CA ARG A 167 -6.50 8.50 -3.97
C ARG A 167 -5.49 9.59 -4.28
N MET A 168 -5.74 10.78 -3.76
CA MET A 168 -4.81 11.89 -3.78
C MET A 168 -5.00 12.77 -2.55
N MET A 169 -3.99 13.53 -2.19
CA MET A 169 -4.01 14.43 -1.04
C MET A 169 -3.29 15.73 -1.38
N SER A 170 -3.80 16.85 -0.90
CA SER A 170 -3.12 18.14 -0.99
C SER A 170 -3.46 19.04 0.21
N PRO A 171 -2.63 20.04 0.52
CA PRO A 171 -3.09 21.18 1.30
C PRO A 171 -4.25 21.87 0.58
N TYR A 172 -5.06 22.63 1.32
CA TYR A 172 -6.14 23.46 0.82
C TYR A 172 -6.33 24.66 1.74
N GLU A 173 -5.89 25.83 1.32
CA GLU A 173 -5.95 27.04 2.13
C GLU A 173 -7.39 27.50 2.36
N GLY A 174 -7.72 27.82 3.61
CA GLY A 174 -9.05 28.35 3.97
C GLY A 174 -10.15 27.29 3.87
N LEU A 175 -9.82 26.02 4.17
CA LEU A 175 -10.71 24.86 4.13
C LEU A 175 -11.96 25.01 4.99
N GLY A 176 -11.87 25.76 6.11
CA GLY A 176 -12.96 25.96 7.08
C GLY A 176 -13.24 24.74 7.97
N SER A 177 -12.34 23.76 7.95
CA SER A 177 -12.22 22.63 8.86
C SER A 177 -10.77 22.14 8.78
N PRO A 178 -10.21 21.48 9.79
CA PRO A 178 -8.85 20.95 9.69
C PRO A 178 -8.64 19.99 8.53
N ILE A 179 -9.61 19.10 8.31
CA ILE A 179 -9.51 18.05 7.28
C ILE A 179 -10.86 17.91 6.56
N SER A 180 -10.80 17.67 5.24
CA SER A 180 -11.98 17.35 4.45
C SER A 180 -11.65 16.25 3.42
N LEU A 181 -12.57 15.34 3.22
CA LEU A 181 -12.49 14.27 2.22
C LEU A 181 -13.58 14.48 1.18
N GLN A 182 -13.23 14.36 -0.08
CA GLN A 182 -14.13 14.52 -1.22
C GLN A 182 -14.08 13.27 -2.10
N SER A 183 -15.24 12.88 -2.60
CA SER A 183 -15.40 12.05 -3.80
C SER A 183 -16.51 12.68 -4.65
N TRP A 184 -16.77 12.17 -5.84
CA TRP A 184 -17.82 12.74 -6.69
C TRP A 184 -19.18 12.77 -5.95
N GLY A 185 -19.71 13.97 -5.74
CA GLY A 185 -20.96 14.19 -5.03
C GLY A 185 -20.95 13.94 -3.52
N HIS A 186 -19.79 13.72 -2.89
CA HIS A 186 -19.74 13.41 -1.46
C HIS A 186 -18.66 14.21 -0.74
N GLN A 187 -18.94 14.63 0.49
CA GLN A 187 -17.99 15.33 1.35
C GLN A 187 -18.09 14.84 2.80
N LEU A 188 -16.94 14.75 3.46
CA LEU A 188 -16.85 14.54 4.90
C LEU A 188 -15.83 15.53 5.49
N LYS A 189 -16.23 16.29 6.50
CA LYS A 189 -15.32 17.17 7.26
C LYS A 189 -15.10 16.62 8.66
N VAL A 190 -13.85 16.65 9.12
CA VAL A 190 -13.44 16.15 10.44
C VAL A 190 -12.39 17.04 11.06
N ASP A 191 -12.24 16.92 12.39
CA ASP A 191 -11.33 17.75 13.17
C ASP A 191 -9.96 17.08 13.42
N SER A 192 -9.78 15.80 13.08
CA SER A 192 -8.55 15.04 13.37
C SER A 192 -8.33 13.92 12.35
N ALA A 193 -7.06 13.66 12.03
CA ALA A 193 -6.65 12.55 11.17
C ALA A 193 -6.91 11.17 11.80
N ASP A 194 -6.99 11.09 13.13
CA ASP A 194 -7.31 9.86 13.87
C ASP A 194 -8.81 9.53 13.91
N ASP A 195 -9.68 10.38 13.33
CA ASP A 195 -11.11 10.09 13.25
C ASP A 195 -11.33 8.87 12.36
N VAL A 196 -11.97 7.83 12.89
CA VAL A 196 -12.23 6.57 12.19
C VAL A 196 -12.97 6.78 10.86
N ARG A 197 -13.80 7.82 10.76
CA ARG A 197 -14.54 8.16 9.55
C ARG A 197 -13.65 8.53 8.36
N VAL A 198 -12.42 9.02 8.63
CA VAL A 198 -11.43 9.32 7.57
C VAL A 198 -11.14 8.05 6.78
N LYS A 199 -10.77 6.99 7.48
CA LYS A 199 -10.51 5.68 6.84
C LYS A 199 -11.77 5.08 6.24
N GLN A 200 -12.91 5.14 6.93
CA GLN A 200 -14.18 4.63 6.44
C GLN A 200 -14.58 5.29 5.12
N PHE A 201 -14.49 6.62 5.03
CA PHE A 201 -14.80 7.36 3.81
C PHE A 201 -13.83 7.00 2.67
N ALA A 202 -12.51 7.03 2.93
CA ALA A 202 -11.52 6.70 1.93
C ALA A 202 -11.71 5.28 1.39
N ASP A 203 -11.90 4.28 2.26
CA ASP A 203 -12.07 2.89 1.84
C ASP A 203 -13.40 2.65 1.11
N LEU A 204 -14.48 3.30 1.55
CA LEU A 204 -15.79 3.15 0.94
C LEU A 204 -15.86 3.80 -0.44
N MET A 205 -15.33 5.02 -0.59
CA MET A 205 -15.58 5.86 -1.76
C MET A 205 -14.52 5.71 -2.88
N THR A 206 -13.35 5.11 -2.58
CA THR A 206 -12.32 4.87 -3.60
C THR A 206 -12.86 3.98 -4.72
N ALA A 207 -13.01 4.52 -5.90
CA ALA A 207 -13.52 3.87 -7.12
C ALA A 207 -14.83 3.08 -6.89
N LYS A 208 -15.71 3.59 -6.01
CA LYS A 208 -16.97 2.92 -5.68
C LYS A 208 -17.90 2.89 -6.88
N ALA A 209 -18.15 1.71 -7.38
CA ALA A 209 -18.95 1.51 -8.60
C ALA A 209 -20.36 2.09 -8.48
N GLY A 210 -20.72 2.96 -9.43
CA GLY A 210 -22.03 3.61 -9.51
C GLY A 210 -22.10 4.99 -8.86
N ASP A 211 -21.05 5.42 -8.15
CA ASP A 211 -21.05 6.70 -7.44
C ASP A 211 -20.21 7.79 -8.16
N PHE A 212 -19.68 7.51 -9.35
CA PHE A 212 -18.95 8.48 -10.17
C PHE A 212 -19.19 8.26 -11.68
N PRO A 213 -19.04 9.33 -12.51
CA PRO A 213 -19.49 9.31 -13.91
C PRO A 213 -18.64 8.47 -14.86
N GLU A 214 -17.30 8.41 -14.67
CA GLU A 214 -16.37 7.82 -15.64
C GLU A 214 -15.69 6.52 -15.13
N PRO A 215 -16.43 5.40 -14.98
CA PRO A 215 -15.85 4.13 -14.52
C PRO A 215 -14.78 3.61 -15.47
N GLY A 216 -13.57 3.39 -14.95
CA GLY A 216 -12.44 2.87 -15.71
C GLY A 216 -11.56 3.92 -16.36
N ALA A 217 -11.82 5.21 -16.15
CA ALA A 217 -10.91 6.28 -16.50
C ALA A 217 -9.60 6.15 -15.70
N THR A 218 -8.48 6.58 -16.31
CA THR A 218 -7.16 6.47 -15.67
C THR A 218 -6.96 7.57 -14.64
N CYS A 219 -6.34 7.21 -13.51
CA CYS A 219 -5.81 8.17 -12.55
C CYS A 219 -4.42 8.70 -12.92
N GLU A 220 -3.71 8.01 -13.82
CA GLU A 220 -2.33 8.36 -14.16
C GLU A 220 -2.27 9.62 -15.02
N ASN A 221 -1.57 10.65 -14.53
CA ASN A 221 -1.27 11.89 -15.26
C ASN A 221 0.12 12.39 -14.87
N PRO A 222 1.19 11.82 -15.45
CA PRO A 222 2.57 12.13 -15.08
C PRO A 222 2.95 13.59 -15.40
N ASP A 223 2.30 14.23 -16.36
CA ASP A 223 2.57 15.61 -16.70
C ASP A 223 2.03 16.57 -15.61
N PHE A 224 0.82 16.30 -15.10
CA PHE A 224 0.28 17.06 -13.95
C PHE A 224 1.09 16.79 -12.68
N LEU A 225 1.51 15.55 -12.47
CA LEU A 225 2.37 15.20 -11.34
C LEU A 225 3.72 15.93 -11.35
N ALA A 226 4.30 16.10 -12.55
CA ALA A 226 5.58 16.79 -12.70
C ALA A 226 5.47 18.32 -12.53
N GLU A 227 4.33 18.90 -12.91
CA GLU A 227 4.06 20.36 -12.84
C GLU A 227 2.59 20.59 -12.45
N PRO A 228 2.24 20.46 -11.16
CA PRO A 228 0.87 20.67 -10.68
C PRO A 228 0.40 22.11 -10.93
N LEU A 229 -0.82 22.26 -11.45
CA LEU A 229 -1.47 23.56 -11.55
C LEU A 229 -1.96 24.01 -10.17
N LEU A 230 -1.78 25.29 -9.87
CA LEU A 230 -2.17 25.91 -8.61
C LEU A 230 -3.50 26.66 -8.75
N PRO A 231 -4.18 26.99 -7.66
CA PRO A 231 -5.37 27.83 -7.70
C PRO A 231 -5.10 29.15 -8.43
N GLY A 232 -5.93 29.43 -9.45
CA GLY A 232 -5.80 30.63 -10.28
C GLY A 232 -4.93 30.46 -11.54
N ASP A 233 -4.24 29.34 -11.70
CA ASP A 233 -3.54 29.04 -12.95
C ASP A 233 -4.52 28.85 -14.12
N ALA A 234 -4.05 29.12 -15.33
CA ALA A 234 -4.80 28.84 -16.54
C ALA A 234 -4.82 27.32 -16.81
N SER A 235 -5.93 26.82 -17.37
CA SER A 235 -6.03 25.44 -17.83
C SER A 235 -4.93 25.09 -18.82
N SER A 236 -4.28 23.94 -18.63
CA SER A 236 -3.34 23.38 -19.63
C SER A 236 -4.05 23.02 -20.94
N ALA A 237 -5.36 22.76 -20.90
CA ALA A 237 -6.16 22.46 -22.07
C ALA A 237 -6.62 23.71 -22.83
N ALA A 238 -6.42 24.91 -22.26
CA ALA A 238 -6.86 26.18 -22.94
C ALA A 238 -6.24 26.38 -24.32
N GLY A 239 -5.08 25.77 -24.60
CA GLY A 239 -4.46 25.79 -25.94
C GLY A 239 -4.96 24.72 -26.91
N LEU A 240 -5.65 23.67 -26.40
CA LEU A 240 -6.12 22.55 -27.22
C LEU A 240 -7.52 22.76 -27.79
N VAL A 241 -8.35 23.59 -27.16
CA VAL A 241 -9.75 23.87 -27.60
C VAL A 241 -9.87 24.90 -28.73
N THR A 242 -8.79 25.59 -29.09
CA THR A 242 -8.85 26.68 -30.09
C THR A 242 -8.78 26.21 -31.55
N ASP A 243 -8.44 24.95 -31.83
CA ASP A 243 -8.21 24.49 -33.21
C ASP A 243 -9.32 23.61 -33.82
N THR A 244 -10.35 23.24 -33.09
CA THR A 244 -11.37 22.28 -33.61
C THR A 244 -12.65 22.95 -34.10
N ASP A 245 -12.91 24.22 -33.77
CA ASP A 245 -14.17 24.92 -34.16
C ASP A 245 -14.02 25.93 -35.34
N ALA A 246 -12.81 26.05 -35.90
CA ALA A 246 -12.54 26.96 -37.03
C ALA A 246 -12.72 26.32 -38.44
N GLY A 247 -13.21 25.08 -38.52
CA GLY A 247 -13.21 24.26 -39.74
C GLY A 247 -14.55 24.02 -40.43
N MET A 248 -15.67 24.63 -39.99
CA MET A 248 -16.96 24.45 -40.68
C MET A 248 -17.49 25.72 -41.32
N THR A 249 -16.72 26.24 -42.27
CA THR A 249 -17.29 27.17 -43.27
C THR A 249 -18.07 26.37 -44.29
N THR A 250 -19.39 26.47 -44.23
CA THR A 250 -20.30 26.05 -45.29
C THR A 250 -19.97 26.88 -46.55
N ALA A 251 -19.50 26.21 -47.60
CA ALA A 251 -19.42 26.76 -48.92
C ALA A 251 -20.81 26.87 -49.57
N PRO A 252 -21.05 27.86 -50.45
CA PRO A 252 -22.33 28.24 -51.02
C PRO A 252 -22.94 27.21 -51.97
#